data_8d48f5ae490f1098c7e5e171253d7cd4
#
_entry.id   8d48f5ae490f1098c7e5e171253d7cd4
#
_cell.length_a   1.000
_cell.length_b   1.000
_cell.length_c   1.000
_cell.angle_alpha   90.00
_cell.angle_beta   90.00
_cell.angle_gamma   90.00
#
_symmetry.space_group_name_H-M   'P 1'
#
loop_
_entity.id
_entity.type
_entity.pdbx_description
1 polymer ?
#
loop_
_entity_poly.entity_id
_entity_poly.type
_entity_poly.pdbx_seq_one_letter_code
_entity_poly.pdbx_strand_id
1 'polypeptide(L)' 'MAKIKVKQLKSAIKRPKNQKRTLEALGLRKIGHVVEHEATPNILGMIKKVEHLVSTVEA' A
#
# COMPACT_ATOMS: atom_id res chain seq x y z
N MET A 1 4.11 -18.76 -5.19
CA MET A 1 4.72 -17.54 -4.71
C MET A 1 3.75 -16.83 -3.79
N ALA A 2 4.26 -16.16 -2.78
CA ALA A 2 3.41 -15.50 -1.79
C ALA A 2 2.78 -14.23 -2.37
N LYS A 3 1.51 -14.02 -2.07
CA LYS A 3 0.80 -12.80 -2.41
C LYS A 3 0.42 -12.08 -1.13
N ILE A 4 0.27 -10.77 -1.22
CA ILE A 4 -0.08 -9.93 -0.09
C ILE A 4 -1.23 -9.01 -0.50
N LYS A 5 -2.22 -8.88 0.38
CA LYS A 5 -3.31 -7.93 0.19
C LYS A 5 -3.02 -6.68 1.00
N VAL A 6 -3.17 -5.53 0.37
CA VAL A 6 -2.92 -4.24 1.00
C VAL A 6 -4.21 -3.44 1.00
N LYS A 7 -4.62 -2.99 2.18
CA LYS A 7 -5.82 -2.18 2.33
C LYS A 7 -5.43 -0.80 2.84
N GLN A 8 -5.92 0.24 2.20
CA GLN A 8 -5.70 1.60 2.65
C GLN A 8 -6.60 1.92 3.83
N LEU A 9 -6.00 2.27 4.96
CA LEU A 9 -6.72 2.58 6.19
C LEU A 9 -6.90 4.08 6.40
N LYS A 10 -5.95 4.89 5.92
CA LYS A 10 -5.94 6.33 6.14
C LYS A 10 -5.72 7.07 4.83
N SER A 11 -6.26 8.29 4.77
CA SER A 11 -6.10 9.15 3.60
C SER A 11 -4.67 9.68 3.48
N ALA A 12 -4.21 9.85 2.25
CA ALA A 12 -2.91 10.44 1.95
C ALA A 12 -2.99 11.94 1.67
N ILE A 13 -4.14 12.57 1.90
CA ILE A 13 -4.38 13.98 1.53
C ILE A 13 -3.36 14.93 2.16
N LYS A 14 -3.01 14.71 3.42
CA LYS A 14 -2.07 15.55 4.15
C LYS A 14 -0.68 14.94 4.24
N ARG A 15 -0.38 13.93 3.44
CA ARG A 15 0.90 13.25 3.47
C ARG A 15 1.83 13.75 2.38
N PRO A 16 3.15 13.56 2.52
CA PRO A 16 4.11 13.94 1.49
C PRO A 16 3.80 13.31 0.14
N LYS A 17 4.21 13.97 -0.93
CA LYS A 17 4.00 13.49 -2.29
C LYS A 17 4.56 12.09 -2.52
N ASN A 18 5.72 11.77 -1.93
CA ASN A 18 6.32 10.43 -2.06
C ASN A 18 5.37 9.34 -1.59
N GLN A 19 4.69 9.55 -0.47
CA GLN A 19 3.76 8.58 0.07
C GLN A 19 2.52 8.45 -0.82
N LYS A 20 2.02 9.56 -1.33
CA LYS A 20 0.91 9.54 -2.29
C LYS A 20 1.28 8.74 -3.54
N ARG A 21 2.47 9.00 -4.08
CA ARG A 21 2.97 8.27 -5.26
C ARG A 21 3.12 6.78 -4.98
N THR A 22 3.60 6.45 -3.79
CA THR A 22 3.75 5.05 -3.40
C THR A 22 2.39 4.36 -3.34
N LEU A 23 1.38 5.00 -2.76
CA LEU A 23 0.02 4.47 -2.74
C LEU A 23 -0.55 4.30 -4.14
N GLU A 24 -0.33 5.28 -5.02
CA GLU A 24 -0.77 5.20 -6.41
C GLU A 24 -0.10 4.05 -7.15
N ALA A 25 1.20 3.87 -6.92
CA ALA A 25 1.95 2.77 -7.53
C ALA A 25 1.44 1.41 -7.04
N LEU A 26 0.95 1.33 -5.80
CA LEU A 26 0.32 0.13 -5.26
C LEU A 26 -1.12 -0.05 -5.76
N GLY A 27 -1.69 0.97 -6.38
CA GLY A 27 -3.06 0.92 -6.86
C GLY A 27 -4.09 1.34 -5.82
N LEU A 28 -3.66 1.92 -4.71
CA LEU A 28 -4.55 2.36 -3.64
C LEU A 28 -4.90 3.83 -3.84
N ARG A 29 -6.18 4.13 -3.96
CA ARG A 29 -6.66 5.51 -4.19
C ARG A 29 -7.65 5.99 -3.16
N LYS A 30 -8.33 5.08 -2.47
CA LYS A 30 -9.38 5.42 -1.52
C LYS A 30 -9.20 4.64 -0.23
N ILE A 31 -9.67 5.21 0.87
CA ILE A 31 -9.74 4.51 2.14
C ILE A 31 -10.64 3.28 1.97
N GLY A 32 -10.17 2.15 2.47
CA GLY A 32 -10.90 0.89 2.35
C GLY A 32 -10.66 0.13 1.06
N HIS A 33 -9.94 0.72 0.10
CA HIS A 33 -9.57 0.03 -1.13
C HIS A 33 -8.56 -1.08 -0.84
N VAL A 34 -8.80 -2.26 -1.39
CA VAL A 34 -7.92 -3.41 -1.19
C VAL A 34 -7.35 -3.83 -2.54
N VAL A 35 -6.04 -4.03 -2.59
CA VAL A 35 -5.36 -4.54 -3.78
C VAL A 35 -4.49 -5.72 -3.40
N GLU A 36 -4.26 -6.62 -4.35
CA GLU A 36 -3.40 -7.78 -4.17
C GLU A 36 -2.15 -7.62 -5.02
N HIS A 37 -1.01 -7.89 -4.42
CA HIS A 37 0.29 -7.84 -5.09
C HIS A 37 1.11 -9.07 -4.74
N GLU A 38 2.08 -9.39 -5.59
CA GLU A 38 3.08 -10.39 -5.22
C GLU A 38 4.01 -9.79 -4.18
N ALA A 39 4.40 -10.61 -3.20
CA ALA A 39 5.27 -10.17 -2.12
C ALA A 39 6.73 -10.12 -2.58
N THR A 40 7.02 -9.29 -3.57
CA THR A 40 8.38 -9.05 -4.06
C THR A 40 9.08 -8.03 -3.17
N PRO A 41 10.43 -8.00 -3.15
CA PRO A 41 11.16 -6.98 -2.39
C PRO A 41 10.74 -5.55 -2.74
N ASN A 42 10.46 -5.28 -4.01
CA ASN A 42 10.00 -3.95 -4.45
C ASN A 42 8.66 -3.57 -3.81
N ILE A 43 7.70 -4.49 -3.86
CA ILE A 43 6.37 -4.27 -3.29
C ILE A 43 6.46 -4.13 -1.76
N LEU A 44 7.22 -5.00 -1.11
CA LEU A 44 7.40 -4.94 0.33
C LEU A 44 8.04 -3.62 0.77
N GLY A 45 9.03 -3.14 0.01
CA GLY A 45 9.65 -1.84 0.28
C GLY A 45 8.68 -0.67 0.13
N MET A 46 7.81 -0.71 -0.86
CA MET A 46 6.78 0.31 -1.06
C MET A 46 5.76 0.30 0.08
N ILE A 47 5.32 -0.88 0.48
CA ILE A 47 4.38 -1.03 1.59
C ILE A 47 4.99 -0.48 2.87
N LYS A 48 6.25 -0.75 3.11
CA LYS A 48 6.94 -0.29 4.31
C LYS A 48 6.98 1.24 4.42
N LYS A 49 7.08 1.93 3.30
CA LYS A 49 7.06 3.39 3.27
C LYS A 49 5.73 3.98 3.70
N VAL A 50 4.65 3.25 3.50
CA VAL A 50 3.29 3.71 3.80
C VAL A 50 2.59 2.79 4.81
N GLU A 51 3.33 1.99 5.56
CA GLU A 51 2.74 1.01 6.48
C GLU A 51 1.83 1.64 7.53
N HIS A 52 2.07 2.90 7.87
CA HIS A 52 1.23 3.64 8.81
C HIS A 52 -0.12 4.06 8.19
N LEU A 53 -0.26 3.91 6.88
CA LEU A 53 -1.48 4.27 6.15
C LEU A 53 -2.26 3.05 5.66
N VAL A 54 -1.64 1.89 5.70
CA VAL A 54 -2.22 0.67 5.14
C VAL A 54 -2.15 -0.49 6.12
N SER A 55 -2.98 -1.50 5.87
CA SER A 55 -2.92 -2.78 6.55
C SER A 55 -2.60 -3.85 5.52
N THR A 56 -1.80 -4.83 5.89
CA THR A 56 -1.41 -5.91 5.00
C THR A 56 -1.85 -7.25 5.56
N VAL A 57 -2.29 -8.13 4.67
CA VAL A 57 -2.69 -9.49 5.01
C VAL A 57 -2.08 -10.42 3.99
N GLU A 58 -1.44 -11.46 4.43
CA GLU A 58 -0.93 -12.48 3.51
C GLU A 58 -2.09 -13.25 2.91
N ALA A 59 -2.05 -13.39 1.62
CA ALA A 59 -3.08 -14.10 0.88
C ALA A 59 -2.72 -15.58 0.70
#